data_2e496c105793b6c9c28bd4ba2b18fca2
#
_entry.id   2e496c105793b6c9c28bd4ba2b18fca2
#
_cell.length_a   1.000
_cell.length_b   1.000
_cell.length_c   1.000
_cell.angle_alpha   90.00
_cell.angle_beta   90.00
_cell.angle_gamma   90.00
#
_symmetry.space_group_name_H-M   'P 1'
#
loop_
_entity.id
_entity.type
_entity.pdbx_description
1 polymer ?
#
loop_
_entity_poly.entity_id
_entity_poly.type
_entity_poly.pdbx_seq_one_letter_code
_entity_poly.pdbx_strand_id
1 'polypeptide(L)'
;MQRVPASTSLVVIVHGLAGSAQSPYCLRAAQAATAAGMSSLRLNLRGADGLGQDFYHAGLSSDLAATLRSPELAEFSELFVLGFSLGGHVVLQLALDRPPRLKAAAAVCAPLDLSAAADAFDALGCVLYRRVILAELKAMYSRVAQQRSLPVEPERVRRVTGIRAWDDLTVARRYGFGSAERYYRQVSVGGRLSRLRVPALLVSVRRDPMVSRDSVAPSLVRASEALRVCWVQSGGHVSFPSRLSLGQRGPPGIFHQTIAWFERSKNSVLDPRHV
;
A
#
# COMPACT_ATOMS: atom_id res chain seq x y z
N MET A 1 -3.69 -14.70 -9.77
CA MET A 1 -3.52 -13.84 -10.96
C MET A 1 -4.71 -14.04 -11.88
N GLN A 2 -5.21 -12.96 -12.49
CA GLN A 2 -6.27 -12.99 -13.50
C GLN A 2 -5.66 -12.44 -14.80
N ARG A 3 -5.62 -13.27 -15.82
CA ARG A 3 -5.03 -12.91 -17.12
C ARG A 3 -6.10 -12.42 -18.09
N VAL A 4 -5.78 -11.40 -18.85
CA VAL A 4 -6.55 -10.93 -20.01
C VAL A 4 -5.75 -11.35 -21.26
N PRO A 5 -6.35 -12.09 -22.20
CA PRO A 5 -5.65 -12.51 -23.42
C PRO A 5 -5.02 -11.34 -24.16
N ALA A 6 -3.83 -11.55 -24.69
CA ALA A 6 -3.03 -10.55 -25.43
C ALA A 6 -2.66 -9.27 -24.66
N SER A 7 -2.98 -9.16 -23.37
CA SER A 7 -2.59 -7.99 -22.57
C SER A 7 -1.13 -8.07 -22.17
N THR A 8 -0.35 -7.05 -22.52
CA THR A 8 1.04 -6.86 -22.09
C THR A 8 1.15 -6.04 -20.80
N SER A 9 0.02 -5.56 -20.27
CA SER A 9 -0.06 -4.73 -19.08
C SER A 9 -0.56 -5.54 -17.88
N LEU A 10 0.13 -5.41 -16.75
CA LEU A 10 -0.25 -6.07 -15.50
C LEU A 10 -0.38 -5.05 -14.35
N VAL A 11 -1.49 -5.11 -13.63
CA VAL A 11 -1.68 -4.36 -12.37
C VAL A 11 -1.42 -5.30 -11.18
N VAL A 12 -0.38 -5.04 -10.40
CA VAL A 12 -0.13 -5.72 -9.13
C VAL A 12 -0.82 -4.95 -8.01
N ILE A 13 -1.70 -5.62 -7.28
CA ILE A 13 -2.58 -5.02 -6.27
C ILE A 13 -2.15 -5.49 -4.89
N VAL A 14 -1.85 -4.54 -4.00
CA VAL A 14 -1.29 -4.77 -2.67
C VAL A 14 -2.28 -4.31 -1.59
N HIS A 15 -2.62 -5.22 -0.68
CA HIS A 15 -3.56 -4.97 0.41
C HIS A 15 -2.97 -4.10 1.54
N GLY A 16 -3.86 -3.59 2.40
CA GLY A 16 -3.49 -2.83 3.60
C GLY A 16 -3.13 -3.71 4.81
N LEU A 17 -2.88 -3.06 5.93
CA LEU A 17 -2.56 -3.72 7.20
C LEU A 17 -3.70 -4.67 7.61
N ALA A 18 -3.34 -5.88 8.03
CA ALA A 18 -4.27 -6.96 8.40
C ALA A 18 -5.24 -7.41 7.27
N GLY A 19 -4.99 -6.97 6.03
CA GLY A 19 -5.72 -7.44 4.85
C GLY A 19 -5.05 -8.64 4.17
N SER A 20 -5.63 -9.03 3.03
CA SER A 20 -5.09 -10.07 2.15
C SER A 20 -5.46 -9.80 0.69
N ALA A 21 -4.95 -10.64 -0.21
CA ALA A 21 -5.35 -10.66 -1.62
C ALA A 21 -6.87 -10.87 -1.82
N GLN A 22 -7.57 -11.37 -0.81
CA GLN A 22 -9.03 -11.58 -0.81
C GLN A 22 -9.83 -10.38 -0.26
N SER A 23 -9.17 -9.34 0.20
CA SER A 23 -9.86 -8.13 0.67
C SER A 23 -10.78 -7.57 -0.42
N PRO A 24 -12.01 -7.14 -0.08
CA PRO A 24 -13.02 -6.72 -1.07
C PRO A 24 -12.53 -5.61 -2.02
N TYR A 25 -11.71 -4.68 -1.52
CA TYR A 25 -11.14 -3.62 -2.35
C TYR A 25 -10.08 -4.15 -3.35
N CYS A 26 -9.32 -5.20 -3.00
CA CYS A 26 -8.39 -5.87 -3.92
C CYS A 26 -9.15 -6.61 -5.02
N LEU A 27 -10.24 -7.29 -4.68
CA LEU A 27 -11.10 -7.99 -5.65
C LEU A 27 -11.72 -7.00 -6.64
N ARG A 28 -12.29 -5.90 -6.15
CA ARG A 28 -12.89 -4.85 -6.99
C ARG A 28 -11.86 -4.15 -7.88
N ALA A 29 -10.65 -3.92 -7.38
CA ALA A 29 -9.56 -3.35 -8.17
C ALA A 29 -9.14 -4.31 -9.30
N ALA A 30 -9.07 -5.61 -9.04
CA ALA A 30 -8.77 -6.62 -10.06
C ALA A 30 -9.88 -6.68 -11.12
N GLN A 31 -11.14 -6.63 -10.72
CA GLN A 31 -12.29 -6.56 -11.66
C GLN A 31 -12.21 -5.32 -12.56
N ALA A 32 -11.89 -4.15 -11.98
CA ALA A 32 -11.73 -2.91 -12.75
C ALA A 32 -10.57 -2.99 -13.74
N ALA A 33 -9.44 -3.61 -13.35
CA ALA A 33 -8.31 -3.85 -14.25
C ALA A 33 -8.71 -4.75 -15.43
N THR A 34 -9.39 -5.87 -15.15
CA THR A 34 -9.88 -6.79 -16.19
C THR A 34 -10.87 -6.11 -17.14
N ALA A 35 -11.81 -5.30 -16.62
CA ALA A 35 -12.75 -4.54 -17.42
C ALA A 35 -12.08 -3.51 -18.36
N ALA A 36 -10.89 -3.05 -18.00
CA ALA A 36 -10.04 -2.16 -18.80
C ALA A 36 -9.03 -2.92 -19.70
N GLY A 37 -9.14 -4.24 -19.84
CA GLY A 37 -8.22 -5.03 -20.66
C GLY A 37 -6.82 -5.23 -20.07
N MET A 38 -6.62 -4.98 -18.78
CA MET A 38 -5.36 -5.19 -18.09
C MET A 38 -5.41 -6.47 -17.26
N SER A 39 -4.35 -7.28 -17.32
CA SER A 39 -4.18 -8.41 -16.39
C SER A 39 -3.98 -7.92 -14.96
N SER A 40 -4.31 -8.74 -13.97
CA SER A 40 -4.15 -8.36 -12.57
C SER A 40 -3.57 -9.48 -11.71
N LEU A 41 -2.72 -9.10 -10.76
CA LEU A 41 -2.16 -9.95 -9.72
C LEU A 41 -2.48 -9.35 -8.35
N ARG A 42 -3.29 -10.02 -7.54
CA ARG A 42 -3.51 -9.65 -6.14
C ARG A 42 -2.45 -10.34 -5.29
N LEU A 43 -1.58 -9.56 -4.67
CA LEU A 43 -0.44 -10.04 -3.90
C LEU A 43 -0.79 -10.12 -2.41
N ASN A 44 -0.51 -11.26 -1.79
CA ASN A 44 -0.41 -11.34 -0.33
C ASN A 44 0.97 -10.84 0.10
N LEU A 45 0.99 -9.87 1.01
CA LEU A 45 2.21 -9.54 1.73
C LEU A 45 2.60 -10.72 2.63
N ARG A 46 3.87 -10.86 2.90
CA ARG A 46 4.48 -11.97 3.68
C ARG A 46 3.67 -12.29 4.93
N GLY A 47 3.21 -13.52 5.07
CA GLY A 47 2.46 -14.01 6.21
C GLY A 47 0.97 -13.63 6.27
N ALA A 48 0.47 -12.79 5.35
CA ALA A 48 -0.93 -12.35 5.36
C ALA A 48 -1.94 -13.50 5.13
N ASP A 49 -1.56 -14.50 4.34
CA ASP A 49 -2.38 -15.69 4.04
C ASP A 49 -2.14 -16.85 4.99
N GLY A 50 -1.24 -16.69 5.97
CA GLY A 50 -0.85 -17.74 6.90
C GLY A 50 0.14 -18.78 6.36
N LEU A 51 0.57 -18.66 5.10
CA LEU A 51 1.50 -19.61 4.47
C LEU A 51 2.97 -19.18 4.60
N GLY A 52 3.24 -17.93 4.92
CA GLY A 52 4.59 -17.40 5.03
C GLY A 52 5.29 -17.79 6.32
N GLN A 53 6.60 -18.02 6.24
CA GLN A 53 7.46 -18.28 7.41
C GLN A 53 7.84 -17.01 8.19
N ASP A 54 7.28 -15.86 7.85
CA ASP A 54 7.52 -14.57 8.49
C ASP A 54 6.33 -13.63 8.28
N PHE A 55 6.37 -12.43 8.84
CA PHE A 55 5.31 -11.45 8.70
C PHE A 55 5.84 -10.15 8.06
N TYR A 56 4.95 -9.45 7.38
CA TYR A 56 5.28 -8.21 6.67
C TYR A 56 5.37 -6.99 7.59
N HIS A 57 6.03 -5.95 7.07
CA HIS A 57 6.00 -4.59 7.62
C HIS A 57 6.04 -3.56 6.48
N ALA A 58 5.81 -2.29 6.79
CA ALA A 58 5.72 -1.22 5.79
C ALA A 58 6.99 -1.00 4.95
N GLY A 59 8.15 -1.48 5.40
CA GLY A 59 9.42 -1.35 4.69
C GLY A 59 9.74 -2.46 3.68
N LEU A 60 8.90 -3.49 3.56
CA LEU A 60 9.19 -4.65 2.69
C LEU A 60 8.80 -4.43 1.22
N SER A 61 9.24 -3.33 0.60
CA SER A 61 9.14 -3.13 -0.84
C SER A 61 9.97 -4.14 -1.65
N SER A 62 10.96 -4.78 -1.03
CA SER A 62 11.77 -5.84 -1.65
C SER A 62 10.96 -7.07 -2.08
N ASP A 63 9.92 -7.45 -1.31
CA ASP A 63 9.06 -8.58 -1.67
C ASP A 63 8.25 -8.25 -2.95
N LEU A 64 7.74 -7.02 -3.03
CA LEU A 64 7.06 -6.54 -4.23
C LEU A 64 8.03 -6.41 -5.41
N ALA A 65 9.25 -5.92 -5.18
CA ALA A 65 10.29 -5.86 -6.20
C ALA A 65 10.69 -7.26 -6.72
N ALA A 66 10.77 -8.26 -5.83
CA ALA A 66 11.01 -9.66 -6.22
C ALA A 66 9.85 -10.20 -7.07
N THR A 67 8.60 -9.92 -6.68
CA THR A 67 7.40 -10.27 -7.48
C THR A 67 7.48 -9.70 -8.89
N LEU A 68 7.83 -8.41 -9.06
CA LEU A 68 7.93 -7.79 -10.38
C LEU A 68 9.05 -8.38 -11.26
N ARG A 69 10.07 -8.99 -10.65
CA ARG A 69 11.15 -9.67 -11.36
C ARG A 69 10.90 -11.15 -11.63
N SER A 70 9.80 -11.69 -11.11
CA SER A 70 9.47 -13.12 -11.27
C SER A 70 9.36 -13.50 -12.75
N PRO A 71 9.93 -14.66 -13.14
CA PRO A 71 9.82 -15.19 -14.51
C PRO A 71 8.37 -15.35 -14.98
N GLU A 72 7.43 -15.65 -14.07
CA GLU A 72 6.01 -15.79 -14.37
C GLU A 72 5.35 -14.47 -14.84
N LEU A 73 6.04 -13.34 -14.64
CA LEU A 73 5.60 -12.02 -15.11
C LEU A 73 6.45 -11.50 -16.28
N ALA A 74 7.31 -12.33 -16.88
CA ALA A 74 8.22 -11.91 -17.96
C ALA A 74 7.46 -11.46 -19.22
N GLU A 75 6.28 -12.01 -19.47
CA GLU A 75 5.44 -11.65 -20.62
C GLU A 75 4.86 -10.23 -20.56
N PHE A 76 4.77 -9.64 -19.35
CA PHE A 76 4.23 -8.29 -19.19
C PHE A 76 5.34 -7.25 -19.35
N SER A 77 5.26 -6.44 -20.39
CA SER A 77 6.20 -5.34 -20.67
C SER A 77 5.89 -4.08 -19.88
N GLU A 78 4.65 -3.95 -19.37
CA GLU A 78 4.16 -2.79 -18.63
C GLU A 78 3.59 -3.23 -17.28
N LEU A 79 4.24 -2.79 -16.21
CA LEU A 79 3.84 -3.11 -14.85
C LEU A 79 3.29 -1.87 -14.16
N PHE A 80 2.18 -2.03 -13.48
CA PHE A 80 1.52 -1.02 -12.65
C PHE A 80 1.36 -1.58 -11.25
N VAL A 81 1.49 -0.75 -10.23
CA VAL A 81 1.29 -1.18 -8.84
C VAL A 81 0.22 -0.32 -8.18
N LEU A 82 -0.76 -0.96 -7.56
CA LEU A 82 -1.85 -0.32 -6.81
C LEU A 82 -1.84 -0.82 -5.38
N GLY A 83 -1.64 0.08 -4.42
CA GLY A 83 -1.65 -0.28 -3.01
C GLY A 83 -2.70 0.47 -2.21
N PHE A 84 -3.26 -0.20 -1.21
CA PHE A 84 -4.25 0.35 -0.29
C PHE A 84 -3.67 0.47 1.11
N SER A 85 -3.88 1.62 1.78
CA SER A 85 -3.40 1.86 3.14
C SER A 85 -1.90 1.55 3.26
N LEU A 86 -1.49 0.64 4.15
CA LEU A 86 -0.10 0.18 4.25
C LEU A 86 0.47 -0.31 2.91
N GLY A 87 -0.32 -1.03 2.11
CA GLY A 87 0.09 -1.43 0.76
C GLY A 87 0.39 -0.24 -0.15
N GLY A 88 -0.33 0.87 0.02
CA GLY A 88 -0.04 2.13 -0.65
C GLY A 88 1.32 2.72 -0.26
N HIS A 89 1.69 2.61 1.01
CA HIS A 89 3.03 2.97 1.48
C HIS A 89 4.12 2.11 0.81
N VAL A 90 3.91 0.79 0.77
CA VAL A 90 4.86 -0.16 0.15
C VAL A 90 5.05 0.11 -1.34
N VAL A 91 3.97 0.40 -2.09
CA VAL A 91 4.10 0.68 -3.53
C VAL A 91 4.77 2.03 -3.80
N LEU A 92 4.60 3.04 -2.94
CA LEU A 92 5.34 4.30 -3.06
C LEU A 92 6.84 4.10 -2.77
N GLN A 93 7.20 3.27 -1.79
CA GLN A 93 8.60 2.89 -1.56
C GLN A 93 9.20 2.21 -2.78
N LEU A 94 8.51 1.22 -3.35
CA LEU A 94 8.95 0.54 -4.57
C LEU A 94 9.15 1.54 -5.72
N ALA A 95 8.25 2.50 -5.89
CA ALA A 95 8.35 3.50 -6.95
C ALA A 95 9.58 4.41 -6.83
N LEU A 96 10.09 4.63 -5.61
CA LEU A 96 11.36 5.35 -5.39
C LEU A 96 12.57 4.60 -5.95
N ASP A 97 12.53 3.26 -5.98
CA ASP A 97 13.61 2.40 -6.47
C ASP A 97 13.59 2.21 -8.00
N ARG A 98 12.54 2.69 -8.68
CA ARG A 98 12.35 2.67 -10.14
C ARG A 98 12.60 1.28 -10.78
N PRO A 99 11.91 0.22 -10.35
CA PRO A 99 12.13 -1.08 -10.93
C PRO A 99 11.84 -1.08 -12.44
N PRO A 100 12.58 -1.89 -13.24
CA PRO A 100 12.34 -2.01 -14.67
C PRO A 100 10.88 -2.38 -14.97
N ARG A 101 10.35 -1.90 -16.09
CA ARG A 101 8.98 -2.11 -16.56
C ARG A 101 7.88 -1.44 -15.70
N LEU A 102 8.19 -0.86 -14.53
CA LEU A 102 7.21 -0.12 -13.74
C LEU A 102 6.87 1.20 -14.43
N LYS A 103 5.64 1.31 -14.93
CA LYS A 103 5.13 2.49 -15.64
C LYS A 103 4.52 3.52 -14.69
N ALA A 104 3.76 3.07 -13.69
CA ALA A 104 3.17 3.96 -12.70
C ALA A 104 2.81 3.23 -11.40
N ALA A 105 2.65 4.00 -10.33
CA ALA A 105 2.22 3.53 -9.01
C ALA A 105 1.00 4.32 -8.51
N ALA A 106 0.04 3.67 -7.87
CA ALA A 106 -1.08 4.34 -7.22
C ALA A 106 -1.19 3.90 -5.76
N ALA A 107 -1.35 4.86 -4.87
CA ALA A 107 -1.50 4.66 -3.44
C ALA A 107 -2.83 5.27 -2.97
N VAL A 108 -3.68 4.45 -2.37
CA VAL A 108 -5.01 4.84 -1.89
C VAL A 108 -5.01 4.82 -0.37
N CYS A 109 -5.30 5.96 0.27
CA CYS A 109 -5.30 6.16 1.72
C CYS A 109 -3.99 5.72 2.39
N ALA A 110 -2.85 5.95 1.73
CA ALA A 110 -1.54 5.53 2.23
C ALA A 110 -1.03 6.46 3.35
N PRO A 111 -0.54 5.92 4.48
CA PRO A 111 0.24 6.70 5.43
C PRO A 111 1.59 7.06 4.80
N LEU A 112 2.00 8.31 4.91
CA LEU A 112 3.30 8.79 4.41
C LEU A 112 4.33 8.92 5.54
N ASP A 113 3.87 9.28 6.73
CA ASP A 113 4.58 9.28 7.99
C ASP A 113 3.98 8.19 8.89
N LEU A 114 4.75 7.14 9.15
CA LEU A 114 4.27 5.99 9.93
C LEU A 114 4.12 6.33 11.42
N SER A 115 4.93 7.27 11.96
CA SER A 115 4.81 7.69 13.36
C SER A 115 3.50 8.44 13.57
N ALA A 116 3.24 9.45 12.75
CA ALA A 116 2.00 10.23 12.81
C ALA A 116 0.76 9.35 12.54
N ALA A 117 0.87 8.38 11.63
CA ALA A 117 -0.22 7.44 11.36
C ALA A 117 -0.46 6.49 12.54
N ALA A 118 0.59 5.98 13.20
CA ALA A 118 0.45 5.13 14.38
C ALA A 118 -0.22 5.89 15.54
N ASP A 119 0.17 7.15 15.77
CA ASP A 119 -0.43 7.99 16.81
C ASP A 119 -1.92 8.27 16.54
N ALA A 120 -2.26 8.60 15.29
CA ALA A 120 -3.65 8.80 14.88
C ALA A 120 -4.49 7.51 15.05
N PHE A 121 -3.91 6.36 14.72
CA PHE A 121 -4.57 5.07 14.84
C PHE A 121 -4.71 4.61 16.30
N ASP A 122 -3.76 4.97 17.16
CA ASP A 122 -3.81 4.67 18.60
C ASP A 122 -4.73 5.64 19.38
N ALA A 123 -5.20 6.71 18.74
CA ALA A 123 -6.16 7.64 19.33
C ALA A 123 -7.54 6.99 19.62
N LEU A 124 -8.32 7.60 20.50
CA LEU A 124 -9.61 7.07 20.95
C LEU A 124 -10.62 6.85 19.81
N GLY A 125 -10.63 7.71 18.79
CA GLY A 125 -11.55 7.61 17.66
C GLY A 125 -11.39 6.33 16.81
N CYS A 126 -10.27 5.62 16.94
CA CYS A 126 -9.95 4.41 16.14
C CYS A 126 -10.05 3.09 16.92
N VAL A 127 -10.61 3.07 18.14
CA VAL A 127 -10.60 1.90 19.03
C VAL A 127 -11.17 0.64 18.36
N LEU A 128 -12.29 0.73 17.65
CA LEU A 128 -12.91 -0.44 16.99
C LEU A 128 -12.02 -0.96 15.85
N TYR A 129 -11.54 -0.07 14.97
CA TYR A 129 -10.61 -0.44 13.90
C TYR A 129 -9.33 -1.06 14.45
N ARG A 130 -8.75 -0.45 15.47
CA ARG A 130 -7.53 -0.94 16.13
C ARG A 130 -7.71 -2.34 16.71
N ARG A 131 -8.84 -2.62 17.38
CA ARG A 131 -9.12 -3.97 17.93
C ARG A 131 -9.15 -5.02 16.84
N VAL A 132 -9.85 -4.77 15.73
CA VAL A 132 -9.95 -5.71 14.62
C VAL A 132 -8.57 -5.95 13.99
N ILE A 133 -7.85 -4.88 13.67
CA ILE A 133 -6.52 -4.98 13.04
C ILE A 133 -5.52 -5.68 13.96
N LEU A 134 -5.46 -5.33 15.24
CA LEU A 134 -4.57 -6.01 16.20
C LEU A 134 -4.93 -7.47 16.38
N ALA A 135 -6.20 -7.86 16.32
CA ALA A 135 -6.59 -9.27 16.39
C ALA A 135 -6.00 -10.08 15.24
N GLU A 136 -6.11 -9.58 14.00
CA GLU A 136 -5.54 -10.23 12.82
C GLU A 136 -4.00 -10.26 12.85
N LEU A 137 -3.36 -9.17 13.27
CA LEU A 137 -1.90 -9.12 13.40
C LEU A 137 -1.39 -10.13 14.44
N LYS A 138 -2.05 -10.23 15.59
CA LYS A 138 -1.72 -11.21 16.64
C LYS A 138 -1.93 -12.64 16.17
N ALA A 139 -2.99 -12.90 15.41
CA ALA A 139 -3.23 -14.20 14.80
C ALA A 139 -2.13 -14.56 13.79
N MET A 140 -1.73 -13.61 12.93
CA MET A 140 -0.61 -13.78 12.01
C MET A 140 0.70 -14.07 12.75
N TYR A 141 1.03 -13.29 13.78
CA TYR A 141 2.22 -13.51 14.60
C TYR A 141 2.24 -14.89 15.26
N SER A 142 1.11 -15.32 15.80
CA SER A 142 0.97 -16.64 16.42
C SER A 142 1.16 -17.78 15.42
N ARG A 143 0.64 -17.65 14.20
CA ARG A 143 0.88 -18.64 13.12
C ARG A 143 2.36 -18.74 12.74
N VAL A 144 3.03 -17.58 12.59
CA VAL A 144 4.46 -17.56 12.29
C VAL A 144 5.29 -18.17 13.43
N ALA A 145 4.92 -17.90 14.69
CA ALA A 145 5.58 -18.46 15.88
C ALA A 145 5.49 -19.98 15.97
N GLN A 146 4.47 -20.61 15.37
CA GLN A 146 4.37 -22.06 15.26
C GLN A 146 5.37 -22.68 14.29
N GLN A 147 5.86 -21.89 13.33
CA GLN A 147 6.75 -22.35 12.26
C GLN A 147 8.21 -21.99 12.51
N ARG A 148 8.48 -20.99 13.34
CA ARG A 148 9.84 -20.53 13.65
C ARG A 148 9.92 -19.80 14.98
N SER A 149 11.11 -19.75 15.57
CA SER A 149 11.39 -18.93 16.74
C SER A 149 11.29 -17.45 16.39
N LEU A 150 10.56 -16.68 17.19
CA LEU A 150 10.42 -15.24 17.11
C LEU A 150 11.03 -14.55 18.33
N PRO A 151 11.46 -13.27 18.23
CA PRO A 151 12.16 -12.58 19.32
C PRO A 151 11.31 -12.35 20.58
N VAL A 152 9.99 -12.42 20.46
CA VAL A 152 9.06 -12.16 21.56
C VAL A 152 8.02 -13.27 21.62
N GLU A 153 7.77 -13.78 22.82
CA GLU A 153 6.77 -14.82 23.05
C GLU A 153 5.36 -14.35 22.65
N PRO A 154 4.56 -15.18 21.95
CA PRO A 154 3.21 -14.82 21.50
C PRO A 154 2.29 -14.35 22.64
N GLU A 155 2.46 -14.89 23.85
CA GLU A 155 1.69 -14.45 25.04
C GLU A 155 1.89 -12.96 25.36
N ARG A 156 3.12 -12.48 25.26
CA ARG A 156 3.43 -11.07 25.47
C ARG A 156 2.83 -10.19 24.37
N VAL A 157 2.90 -10.66 23.12
CA VAL A 157 2.33 -9.96 21.97
C VAL A 157 0.80 -9.89 22.06
N ARG A 158 0.13 -10.92 22.57
CA ARG A 158 -1.33 -10.92 22.78
C ARG A 158 -1.84 -9.79 23.67
N ARG A 159 -1.03 -9.29 24.60
CA ARG A 159 -1.39 -8.20 25.53
C ARG A 159 -1.31 -6.79 24.95
N VAL A 160 -0.75 -6.66 23.75
CA VAL A 160 -0.59 -5.35 23.09
C VAL A 160 -1.95 -4.74 22.77
N THR A 161 -2.12 -3.43 22.98
CA THR A 161 -3.37 -2.70 22.76
C THR A 161 -3.26 -1.53 21.78
N GLY A 162 -2.03 -1.21 21.32
CA GLY A 162 -1.73 -0.14 20.37
C GLY A 162 -0.84 -0.60 19.22
N ILE A 163 -0.91 0.10 18.09
CA ILE A 163 -0.10 -0.20 16.90
C ILE A 163 1.38 0.11 17.16
N ARG A 164 1.68 1.24 17.81
CA ARG A 164 3.06 1.58 18.17
C ARG A 164 3.71 0.51 19.06
N ALA A 165 2.97 0.03 20.07
CA ALA A 165 3.42 -1.05 20.95
C ALA A 165 3.57 -2.39 20.20
N TRP A 166 2.69 -2.67 19.24
CA TRP A 166 2.82 -3.80 18.33
C TRP A 166 4.13 -3.72 17.55
N ASP A 167 4.37 -2.61 16.87
CA ASP A 167 5.56 -2.42 16.03
C ASP A 167 6.84 -2.49 16.85
N ASP A 168 6.85 -1.95 18.08
CA ASP A 168 8.01 -2.01 18.97
C ASP A 168 8.35 -3.44 19.38
N LEU A 169 7.33 -4.20 19.79
CA LEU A 169 7.54 -5.57 20.25
C LEU A 169 7.82 -6.59 19.15
N THR A 170 7.28 -6.37 17.94
CA THR A 170 7.32 -7.35 16.86
C THR A 170 8.23 -6.91 15.73
N VAL A 171 7.81 -5.94 14.92
CA VAL A 171 8.53 -5.47 13.73
C VAL A 171 9.94 -4.98 14.08
N ALA A 172 10.04 -4.08 15.06
CA ALA A 172 11.32 -3.47 15.42
C ALA A 172 12.35 -4.50 15.90
N ARG A 173 11.92 -5.50 16.65
CA ARG A 173 12.79 -6.56 17.15
C ARG A 173 13.10 -7.61 16.09
N ARG A 174 12.10 -8.03 15.32
CA ARG A 174 12.27 -9.06 14.29
C ARG A 174 13.20 -8.62 13.16
N TYR A 175 13.09 -7.36 12.75
CA TYR A 175 13.81 -6.81 11.60
C TYR A 175 14.98 -5.89 11.97
N GLY A 176 15.39 -5.89 13.24
CA GLY A 176 16.62 -5.23 13.70
C GLY A 176 16.55 -3.69 13.75
N PHE A 177 15.34 -3.10 13.76
CA PHE A 177 15.20 -1.64 13.88
C PHE A 177 15.49 -1.14 15.31
N GLY A 178 15.36 -2.00 16.31
CA GLY A 178 15.62 -1.70 17.72
C GLY A 178 14.42 -1.05 18.43
N SER A 179 13.73 -0.08 17.82
CA SER A 179 12.51 0.52 18.36
C SER A 179 11.52 0.90 17.25
N ALA A 180 10.23 1.10 17.60
CA ALA A 180 9.21 1.58 16.69
C ALA A 180 9.57 2.95 16.09
N GLU A 181 10.16 3.88 16.88
CA GLU A 181 10.58 5.20 16.41
C GLU A 181 11.66 5.11 15.33
N ARG A 182 12.65 4.21 15.51
CA ARG A 182 13.68 3.97 14.50
C ARG A 182 13.07 3.35 13.25
N TYR A 183 12.19 2.37 13.41
CA TYR A 183 11.45 1.76 12.31
C TYR A 183 10.70 2.83 11.50
N TYR A 184 9.89 3.64 12.14
CA TYR A 184 9.11 4.68 11.47
C TYR A 184 10.00 5.71 10.77
N ARG A 185 11.04 6.19 11.43
CA ARG A 185 11.99 7.16 10.85
C ARG A 185 12.71 6.61 9.62
N GLN A 186 13.12 5.34 9.63
CA GLN A 186 13.85 4.73 8.52
C GLN A 186 12.93 4.36 7.35
N VAL A 187 11.71 3.98 7.65
CA VAL A 187 10.80 3.37 6.68
C VAL A 187 9.80 4.37 6.11
N SER A 188 9.39 5.42 6.83
CA SER A 188 8.45 6.43 6.32
C SER A 188 8.87 6.97 4.96
N VAL A 189 7.92 6.96 4.01
CA VAL A 189 8.18 7.38 2.63
C VAL A 189 8.11 8.90 2.44
N GLY A 190 7.42 9.60 3.34
CA GLY A 190 7.12 11.03 3.21
C GLY A 190 8.35 11.91 2.96
N GLY A 191 9.41 11.77 3.75
CA GLY A 191 10.66 12.53 3.59
C GLY A 191 11.45 12.23 2.30
N ARG A 192 11.05 11.21 1.54
CA ARG A 192 11.73 10.76 0.32
C ARG A 192 10.94 11.03 -0.97
N LEU A 193 9.71 11.56 -0.87
CA LEU A 193 8.84 11.80 -2.03
C LEU A 193 9.41 12.80 -3.05
N SER A 194 10.32 13.68 -2.66
CA SER A 194 11.07 14.56 -3.58
C SER A 194 11.93 13.78 -4.59
N ARG A 195 12.28 12.53 -4.29
CA ARG A 195 13.10 11.66 -5.14
C ARG A 195 12.27 10.83 -6.11
N LEU A 196 10.94 10.86 -6.00
CA LEU A 196 10.06 10.10 -6.87
C LEU A 196 10.23 10.56 -8.32
N ARG A 197 10.34 9.59 -9.25
CA ARG A 197 10.46 9.84 -10.68
C ARG A 197 9.48 9.00 -11.51
N VAL A 198 9.00 7.90 -10.94
CA VAL A 198 7.92 7.10 -11.53
C VAL A 198 6.62 7.88 -11.33
N PRO A 199 5.79 8.04 -12.37
CA PRO A 199 4.47 8.63 -12.23
C PRO A 199 3.70 7.96 -11.10
N ALA A 200 3.23 8.74 -10.14
CA ALA A 200 2.51 8.21 -9.00
C ALA A 200 1.22 9.00 -8.71
N LEU A 201 0.19 8.29 -8.29
CA LEU A 201 -1.08 8.85 -7.85
C LEU A 201 -1.27 8.54 -6.36
N LEU A 202 -1.47 9.58 -5.55
CA LEU A 202 -1.93 9.45 -4.18
C LEU A 202 -3.38 9.90 -4.10
N VAL A 203 -4.27 9.01 -3.70
CA VAL A 203 -5.66 9.34 -3.39
C VAL A 203 -5.86 9.26 -1.89
N SER A 204 -6.22 10.37 -1.27
CA SER A 204 -6.46 10.47 0.18
C SER A 204 -7.82 11.06 0.48
N VAL A 205 -8.47 10.61 1.55
CA VAL A 205 -9.75 11.15 2.02
C VAL A 205 -9.47 12.20 3.09
N ARG A 206 -10.08 13.39 2.98
CA ARG A 206 -9.83 14.51 3.92
C ARG A 206 -10.16 14.18 5.36
N ARG A 207 -11.20 13.38 5.59
CA ARG A 207 -11.68 12.96 6.90
C ARG A 207 -11.48 11.45 7.12
N ASP A 208 -10.37 10.91 6.64
CA ASP A 208 -10.00 9.53 6.91
C ASP A 208 -9.72 9.37 8.41
N PRO A 209 -10.41 8.46 9.11
CA PRO A 209 -10.23 8.31 10.56
C PRO A 209 -8.89 7.67 10.93
N MET A 210 -8.23 6.95 10.01
CA MET A 210 -7.01 6.20 10.27
C MET A 210 -5.76 6.88 9.70
N VAL A 211 -5.91 7.55 8.54
CA VAL A 211 -4.82 8.27 7.86
C VAL A 211 -5.30 9.69 7.59
N SER A 212 -5.23 10.51 8.63
CA SER A 212 -5.76 11.88 8.60
C SER A 212 -5.01 12.77 7.60
N ARG A 213 -5.68 13.83 7.14
CA ARG A 213 -5.03 14.84 6.31
C ARG A 213 -3.79 15.42 6.99
N ASP A 214 -3.84 15.63 8.30
CA ASP A 214 -2.75 16.25 9.06
C ASP A 214 -1.54 15.34 9.20
N SER A 215 -1.71 14.01 9.13
CA SER A 215 -0.61 13.05 9.06
C SER A 215 0.01 12.92 7.65
N VAL A 216 -0.71 13.32 6.59
CA VAL A 216 -0.28 13.19 5.20
C VAL A 216 0.26 14.49 4.63
N ALA A 217 -0.43 15.60 4.83
CA ALA A 217 -0.15 16.87 4.18
C ALA A 217 1.28 17.41 4.41
N PRO A 218 1.89 17.31 5.59
CA PRO A 218 3.27 17.76 5.79
C PRO A 218 4.29 17.07 4.89
N SER A 219 4.08 15.79 4.59
CA SER A 219 4.94 15.01 3.70
C SER A 219 4.86 15.43 2.22
N LEU A 220 3.82 16.16 1.84
CA LEU A 220 3.57 16.56 0.46
C LEU A 220 4.25 17.89 0.06
N VAL A 221 4.68 18.68 1.03
CA VAL A 221 5.24 20.04 0.81
C VAL A 221 6.45 20.02 -0.14
N ARG A 222 7.26 18.97 -0.11
CA ARG A 222 8.45 18.79 -0.96
C ARG A 222 8.33 17.56 -1.86
N ALA A 223 7.12 17.11 -2.16
CA ALA A 223 6.92 15.97 -3.04
C ALA A 223 7.31 16.34 -4.49
N SER A 224 7.80 15.33 -5.23
CA SER A 224 8.11 15.46 -6.64
C SER A 224 6.83 15.74 -7.45
N GLU A 225 6.96 16.46 -8.56
CA GLU A 225 5.89 16.66 -9.55
C GLU A 225 5.40 15.35 -10.20
N ALA A 226 6.21 14.29 -10.14
CA ALA A 226 5.78 12.95 -10.53
C ALA A 226 4.64 12.40 -9.63
N LEU A 227 4.39 13.00 -8.45
CA LEU A 227 3.31 12.64 -7.56
C LEU A 227 2.08 13.53 -7.77
N ARG A 228 1.04 12.97 -8.39
CA ARG A 228 -0.28 13.59 -8.42
C ARG A 228 -1.05 13.26 -7.14
N VAL A 229 -1.56 14.28 -6.45
CA VAL A 229 -2.33 14.12 -5.22
C VAL A 229 -3.80 14.46 -5.47
N CYS A 230 -4.71 13.55 -5.10
CA CYS A 230 -6.15 13.73 -5.18
C CYS A 230 -6.77 13.65 -3.78
N TRP A 231 -7.28 14.78 -3.27
CA TRP A 231 -8.02 14.83 -2.01
C TRP A 231 -9.51 14.61 -2.25
N VAL A 232 -10.05 13.52 -1.72
CA VAL A 232 -11.49 13.21 -1.78
C VAL A 232 -12.18 13.79 -0.54
N GLN A 233 -13.29 14.48 -0.75
CA GLN A 233 -14.01 15.19 0.32
C GLN A 233 -14.80 14.24 1.23
N SER A 234 -15.41 13.19 0.64
CA SER A 234 -16.27 12.23 1.33
C SER A 234 -15.81 10.81 1.09
N GLY A 235 -15.90 9.98 2.12
CA GLY A 235 -15.46 8.59 2.13
C GLY A 235 -14.99 8.18 3.51
N GLY A 236 -14.62 6.94 3.66
CA GLY A 236 -13.92 6.41 4.84
C GLY A 236 -12.56 5.86 4.45
N HIS A 237 -11.88 5.20 5.37
CA HIS A 237 -10.62 4.53 5.06
C HIS A 237 -10.86 3.43 4.02
N VAL A 238 -10.23 3.54 2.84
CA VAL A 238 -10.40 2.68 1.64
C VAL A 238 -11.86 2.44 1.20
N SER A 239 -12.78 3.29 1.64
CA SER A 239 -14.20 3.26 1.26
C SER A 239 -14.59 4.58 0.59
N PHE A 240 -15.13 4.51 -0.62
CA PHE A 240 -15.40 5.69 -1.46
C PHE A 240 -16.81 5.67 -2.03
N PRO A 241 -17.40 6.85 -2.33
CA PRO A 241 -18.64 6.92 -3.07
C PRO A 241 -18.53 6.22 -4.43
N SER A 242 -19.57 5.49 -4.84
CA SER A 242 -19.59 4.79 -6.13
C SER A 242 -19.47 5.74 -7.34
N ARG A 243 -19.90 6.99 -7.20
CA ARG A 243 -19.84 8.03 -8.23
C ARG A 243 -18.58 8.88 -8.16
N LEU A 244 -17.55 8.48 -7.41
CA LEU A 244 -16.30 9.23 -7.31
C LEU A 244 -15.67 9.39 -8.70
N SER A 245 -15.29 10.63 -9.05
CA SER A 245 -14.46 10.95 -10.21
C SER A 245 -13.13 11.54 -9.76
N LEU A 246 -12.03 11.06 -10.35
CA LEU A 246 -10.69 11.63 -10.23
C LEU A 246 -10.31 12.43 -11.50
N GLY A 247 -11.29 12.78 -12.32
CA GLY A 247 -11.08 13.49 -13.58
C GLY A 247 -10.49 12.62 -14.70
N GLN A 248 -10.62 11.29 -14.60
CA GLN A 248 -10.24 10.38 -15.67
C GLN A 248 -11.46 10.06 -16.54
N ARG A 249 -11.23 9.81 -17.85
CA ARG A 249 -12.26 9.29 -18.75
C ARG A 249 -12.62 7.85 -18.33
N GLY A 250 -13.90 7.48 -18.44
CA GLY A 250 -14.38 6.14 -18.13
C GLY A 250 -15.32 6.10 -16.94
N PRO A 251 -15.69 4.89 -16.45
CA PRO A 251 -16.64 4.72 -15.36
C PRO A 251 -16.21 5.40 -14.06
N PRO A 252 -17.16 5.89 -13.24
CA PRO A 252 -16.87 6.46 -11.94
C PRO A 252 -16.47 5.38 -10.93
N GLY A 253 -16.02 5.80 -9.76
CA GLY A 253 -15.56 4.95 -8.66
C GLY A 253 -14.05 4.82 -8.61
N ILE A 254 -13.53 4.69 -7.38
CA ILE A 254 -12.08 4.74 -7.09
C ILE A 254 -11.28 3.74 -7.95
N PHE A 255 -11.78 2.52 -8.11
CA PHE A 255 -11.06 1.45 -8.81
C PHE A 255 -10.95 1.77 -10.30
N HIS A 256 -12.07 2.04 -10.97
CA HIS A 256 -12.10 2.38 -12.40
C HIS A 256 -11.29 3.64 -12.71
N GLN A 257 -11.43 4.68 -11.89
CA GLN A 257 -10.71 5.94 -12.07
C GLN A 257 -9.20 5.78 -11.87
N THR A 258 -8.76 4.92 -10.94
CA THR A 258 -7.33 4.62 -10.75
C THR A 258 -6.79 3.82 -11.93
N ILE A 259 -7.52 2.84 -12.43
CA ILE A 259 -7.12 2.06 -13.61
C ILE A 259 -7.07 2.93 -14.85
N ALA A 260 -8.05 3.80 -15.08
CA ALA A 260 -8.04 4.75 -16.19
C ALA A 260 -6.85 5.74 -16.11
N TRP A 261 -6.41 6.11 -14.90
CA TRP A 261 -5.19 6.88 -14.71
C TRP A 261 -3.95 6.08 -15.12
N PHE A 262 -3.87 4.79 -14.85
CA PHE A 262 -2.78 3.93 -15.32
C PHE A 262 -2.75 3.85 -16.86
N GLU A 263 -3.89 3.68 -17.52
CA GLU A 263 -3.97 3.64 -18.98
C GLU A 263 -3.44 4.94 -19.61
N ARG A 264 -3.82 6.08 -19.05
CA ARG A 264 -3.30 7.37 -19.49
C ARG A 264 -1.77 7.49 -19.28
N SER A 265 -1.25 6.92 -18.18
CA SER A 265 0.17 6.95 -17.85
C SER A 265 1.04 6.08 -18.77
N LYS A 266 0.46 5.13 -19.54
CA LYS A 266 1.20 4.36 -20.57
C LYS A 266 1.81 5.27 -21.62
N ASN A 267 1.08 6.31 -22.04
CA ASN A 267 1.43 7.19 -23.14
C ASN A 267 2.18 8.45 -22.69
N SER A 268 2.25 8.70 -21.39
CA SER A 268 3.06 9.79 -20.85
C SER A 268 4.52 9.34 -20.72
N VAL A 269 5.24 9.32 -21.84
CA VAL A 269 6.65 9.72 -21.79
C VAL A 269 6.62 11.08 -21.11
N LEU A 270 7.33 11.24 -19.99
CA LEU A 270 7.56 12.56 -19.39
C LEU A 270 8.10 13.45 -20.51
N ASP A 271 7.23 14.23 -21.15
CA ASP A 271 7.67 15.24 -22.11
C ASP A 271 8.40 16.30 -21.29
N PRO A 272 9.73 16.45 -21.46
CA PRO A 272 10.49 17.44 -20.71
C PRO A 272 10.06 18.88 -20.98
N ARG A 273 9.06 19.11 -21.85
CA ARG A 273 8.59 20.43 -22.27
C ARG A 273 7.33 20.94 -21.56
N HIS A 274 6.81 20.18 -20.59
CA HIS A 274 5.73 20.61 -19.67
C HIS A 274 6.22 20.66 -18.21
N VAL A 275 7.45 21.17 -18.02
CA VAL A 275 7.99 21.66 -16.77
C VAL A 275 7.82 23.18 -16.73
#